data_3b746f01e71e6acdf14ae49aaa2ef5e8
#
_entry.id   3b746f01e71e6acdf14ae49aaa2ef5e8
#
_cell.length_a   1.000
_cell.length_b   1.000
_cell.length_c   1.000
_cell.angle_alpha   90.00
_cell.angle_beta   90.00
_cell.angle_gamma   90.00
#
_symmetry.space_group_name_H-M   'P 1'
#
loop_
_entity.id
_entity.type
_entity.pdbx_description
1 polymer ?
#
loop_
_entity_poly.entity_id
_entity_poly.type
_entity_poly.pdbx_seq_one_letter_code
_entity_poly.pdbx_strand_id
1 'polypeptide(L)'
;AAAVVSLSTTALHAAELKFANFTPPFHTINASVIETLNSAVSEKTNGALTVRGYHGGELGAGPVEQYVRVLQGAADMAWGLPGYTSSQFGKTMIAELPGAIPADKPGYEAMWAAYDEHLANEFPGTKPLALWTAEPNALIMKDKVVRTPADLKGLKIRVAGATAAEVATALGATPVQMPISQVYNALQTGLIDGVITGHSVLKDFKLDEVADAITLGAPLGRVSFYTVMNQEVYEDLPAGQKAALDAASGAALSKSAEDAWLVTANAALETAKGDSNNTIVELSATEAAVFADALQGVVDTYVDSVDGAATLMAMRK
;
A
#
# COMPACT_ATOMS: atom_id res chain seq x y z
N ALA A 1 5.98 -0.49 -67.17
CA ALA A 1 6.14 -1.31 -65.95
C ALA A 1 5.81 -0.44 -64.74
N ALA A 2 4.65 -0.63 -64.15
CA ALA A 2 4.24 0.02 -62.89
C ALA A 2 4.74 -0.83 -61.71
N ALA A 3 5.60 -0.26 -60.87
CA ALA A 3 6.00 -0.92 -59.63
C ALA A 3 4.88 -0.74 -58.57
N VAL A 4 4.28 -1.84 -58.18
CA VAL A 4 3.38 -1.89 -57.04
C VAL A 4 4.20 -1.93 -55.77
N VAL A 5 4.25 -0.83 -55.04
CA VAL A 5 4.84 -0.79 -53.70
C VAL A 5 3.80 -1.38 -52.75
N SER A 6 3.99 -2.64 -52.34
CA SER A 6 3.22 -3.26 -51.28
C SER A 6 3.62 -2.68 -49.95
N LEU A 7 2.80 -1.79 -49.38
CA LEU A 7 2.90 -1.38 -47.99
C LEU A 7 2.46 -2.58 -47.12
N SER A 8 3.44 -3.29 -46.59
CA SER A 8 3.17 -4.28 -45.55
C SER A 8 2.75 -3.53 -44.27
N THR A 9 1.44 -3.46 -44.03
CA THR A 9 0.93 -3.09 -42.71
C THR A 9 1.28 -4.22 -41.75
N THR A 10 2.34 -4.08 -41.00
CA THR A 10 2.55 -4.89 -39.81
C THR A 10 1.35 -4.67 -38.90
N ALA A 11 0.49 -5.66 -38.79
CA ALA A 11 -0.56 -5.66 -37.79
C ALA A 11 0.12 -5.51 -36.42
N LEU A 12 -0.04 -4.35 -35.79
CA LEU A 12 0.40 -4.14 -34.42
C LEU A 12 -0.46 -5.10 -33.58
N HIS A 13 0.13 -6.22 -33.14
CA HIS A 13 -0.54 -7.12 -32.19
C HIS A 13 -0.75 -6.32 -30.92
N ALA A 14 -2.00 -6.16 -30.53
CA ALA A 14 -2.34 -5.58 -29.22
C ALA A 14 -1.76 -6.47 -28.13
N ALA A 15 -0.91 -5.90 -27.28
CA ALA A 15 -0.37 -6.59 -26.13
C ALA A 15 -1.28 -6.32 -24.91
N GLU A 16 -1.67 -7.37 -24.21
CA GLU A 16 -2.40 -7.28 -22.94
C GLU A 16 -1.48 -7.65 -21.80
N LEU A 17 -1.21 -6.70 -20.90
CA LEU A 17 -0.45 -6.94 -19.67
C LEU A 17 -1.36 -7.43 -18.56
N LYS A 18 -0.99 -8.50 -17.89
CA LYS A 18 -1.74 -9.13 -16.80
C LYS A 18 -1.38 -8.48 -15.47
N PHE A 19 -2.36 -7.89 -14.81
CA PHE A 19 -2.20 -7.31 -13.49
C PHE A 19 -2.82 -8.23 -12.43
N ALA A 20 -1.99 -8.85 -11.58
CA ALA A 20 -2.47 -9.68 -10.47
C ALA A 20 -3.02 -8.80 -9.34
N ASN A 21 -4.26 -9.02 -8.97
CA ASN A 21 -4.93 -8.34 -7.88
C ASN A 21 -5.56 -9.36 -6.92
N PHE A 22 -5.09 -9.38 -5.68
CA PHE A 22 -5.62 -10.29 -4.65
C PHE A 22 -6.93 -9.81 -4.02
N THR A 23 -7.34 -8.57 -4.30
CA THR A 23 -8.56 -7.98 -3.75
C THR A 23 -9.74 -8.06 -4.71
N PRO A 24 -10.98 -7.91 -4.22
CA PRO A 24 -12.16 -7.92 -5.08
C PRO A 24 -12.22 -6.69 -6.00
N PRO A 25 -13.03 -6.74 -7.08
CA PRO A 25 -13.12 -5.65 -8.07
C PRO A 25 -13.56 -4.29 -7.51
N PHE A 26 -14.27 -4.26 -6.39
CA PHE A 26 -14.73 -3.01 -5.77
C PHE A 26 -13.67 -2.30 -4.92
N HIS A 27 -12.53 -2.95 -4.65
CA HIS A 27 -11.43 -2.37 -3.86
C HIS A 27 -10.85 -1.13 -4.56
N THR A 28 -10.44 -0.18 -3.76
CA THR A 28 -9.90 1.12 -4.21
C THR A 28 -8.79 1.00 -5.26
N ILE A 29 -7.93 -0.03 -5.18
CA ILE A 29 -6.84 -0.27 -6.15
C ILE A 29 -7.32 -0.39 -7.58
N ASN A 30 -8.53 -0.94 -7.80
CA ASN A 30 -9.00 -1.22 -9.14
C ASN A 30 -9.16 0.08 -9.96
N ALA A 31 -9.99 0.99 -9.50
CA ALA A 31 -10.22 2.25 -10.20
C ALA A 31 -8.98 3.17 -10.19
N SER A 32 -8.28 3.25 -9.05
CA SER A 32 -7.21 4.23 -8.84
C SER A 32 -5.89 3.88 -9.51
N VAL A 33 -5.60 2.60 -9.71
CA VAL A 33 -4.33 2.13 -10.29
C VAL A 33 -4.58 1.33 -11.57
N ILE A 34 -5.36 0.25 -11.50
CA ILE A 34 -5.47 -0.69 -12.62
C ILE A 34 -6.19 -0.05 -13.81
N GLU A 35 -7.37 0.51 -13.58
CA GLU A 35 -8.16 1.14 -14.66
C GLU A 35 -7.53 2.47 -15.11
N THR A 36 -6.96 3.25 -14.18
CA THR A 36 -6.22 4.48 -14.50
C THR A 36 -5.04 4.18 -15.41
N LEU A 37 -4.23 3.17 -15.08
CA LEU A 37 -3.08 2.76 -15.89
C LEU A 37 -3.54 2.23 -17.25
N ASN A 38 -4.55 1.33 -17.28
CA ASN A 38 -5.10 0.78 -18.51
C ASN A 38 -5.61 1.89 -19.44
N SER A 39 -6.40 2.81 -18.93
CA SER A 39 -6.96 3.92 -19.71
C SER A 39 -5.86 4.77 -20.34
N ALA A 40 -4.85 5.15 -19.53
CA ALA A 40 -3.76 5.99 -19.97
C ALA A 40 -2.87 5.32 -21.04
N VAL A 41 -2.50 4.04 -20.86
CA VAL A 41 -1.66 3.34 -21.85
C VAL A 41 -2.44 2.99 -23.11
N SER A 42 -3.71 2.59 -22.99
CA SER A 42 -4.57 2.27 -24.12
C SER A 42 -4.79 3.50 -25.00
N GLU A 43 -5.12 4.65 -24.41
CA GLU A 43 -5.26 5.91 -25.13
C GLU A 43 -3.99 6.30 -25.88
N LYS A 44 -2.83 6.31 -25.19
CA LYS A 44 -1.54 6.71 -25.78
C LYS A 44 -1.04 5.77 -26.87
N THR A 45 -1.47 4.52 -26.87
CA THR A 45 -1.05 3.49 -27.83
C THR A 45 -2.11 3.16 -28.86
N ASN A 46 -3.26 3.85 -28.86
CA ASN A 46 -4.43 3.54 -29.69
C ASN A 46 -4.86 2.07 -29.55
N GLY A 47 -4.87 1.56 -28.32
CA GLY A 47 -5.24 0.18 -28.00
C GLY A 47 -4.17 -0.88 -28.30
N ALA A 48 -2.95 -0.49 -28.72
CA ALA A 48 -1.88 -1.44 -28.98
C ALA A 48 -1.25 -2.00 -27.67
N LEU A 49 -1.47 -1.35 -26.53
CA LEU A 49 -1.13 -1.85 -25.20
C LEU A 49 -2.33 -1.66 -24.28
N THR A 50 -2.69 -2.70 -23.55
CA THR A 50 -3.75 -2.69 -22.55
C THR A 50 -3.27 -3.35 -21.25
N VAL A 51 -3.92 -3.03 -20.14
CA VAL A 51 -3.68 -3.66 -18.83
C VAL A 51 -4.98 -4.28 -18.37
N ARG A 52 -4.96 -5.58 -18.06
CA ARG A 52 -6.11 -6.30 -17.54
C ARG A 52 -5.91 -6.72 -16.10
N GLY A 53 -6.82 -6.27 -15.21
CA GLY A 53 -6.87 -6.72 -13.83
C GLY A 53 -7.45 -8.13 -13.70
N TYR A 54 -6.75 -8.99 -12.96
CA TYR A 54 -7.21 -10.31 -12.54
C TYR A 54 -7.44 -10.26 -11.04
N HIS A 55 -8.72 -10.20 -10.64
CA HIS A 55 -9.14 -9.87 -9.29
C HIS A 55 -9.33 -11.10 -8.40
N GLY A 56 -9.40 -10.89 -7.09
CA GLY A 56 -9.72 -11.94 -6.13
C GLY A 56 -8.74 -13.11 -6.10
N GLY A 57 -7.52 -12.91 -6.62
CA GLY A 57 -6.50 -13.95 -6.66
C GLY A 57 -6.63 -14.91 -7.84
N GLU A 58 -7.27 -14.54 -8.95
CA GLU A 58 -7.38 -15.37 -10.16
C GLU A 58 -6.03 -15.86 -10.70
N LEU A 59 -4.96 -15.06 -10.59
CA LEU A 59 -3.59 -15.45 -10.97
C LEU A 59 -2.79 -16.05 -9.80
N GLY A 60 -3.46 -16.46 -8.75
CA GLY A 60 -2.90 -17.06 -7.54
C GLY A 60 -3.36 -16.36 -6.28
N ALA A 61 -3.80 -17.15 -5.30
CA ALA A 61 -4.30 -16.68 -4.03
C ALA A 61 -3.19 -16.04 -3.18
N GLY A 62 -3.60 -15.17 -2.28
CA GLY A 62 -2.76 -14.58 -1.24
C GLY A 62 -2.04 -13.30 -1.66
N PRO A 63 -1.94 -12.34 -0.72
CA PRO A 63 -1.29 -11.06 -0.97
C PRO A 63 0.23 -11.09 -0.78
N VAL A 64 0.78 -12.08 -0.08
CA VAL A 64 2.21 -12.15 0.28
C VAL A 64 3.08 -12.45 -0.94
N GLU A 65 2.60 -13.29 -1.85
CA GLU A 65 3.34 -13.78 -3.01
C GLU A 65 3.26 -12.87 -4.25
N GLN A 66 2.68 -11.68 -4.14
CA GLN A 66 2.45 -10.80 -5.31
C GLN A 66 3.75 -10.43 -6.02
N TYR A 67 4.79 -10.08 -5.28
CA TYR A 67 6.10 -9.73 -5.85
C TYR A 67 6.73 -10.94 -6.57
N VAL A 68 6.77 -12.08 -5.92
CA VAL A 68 7.34 -13.32 -6.49
C VAL A 68 6.56 -13.75 -7.73
N ARG A 69 5.25 -13.56 -7.75
CA ARG A 69 4.38 -13.89 -8.91
C ARG A 69 4.78 -13.09 -10.15
N VAL A 70 5.14 -11.82 -9.99
CA VAL A 70 5.68 -10.99 -11.07
C VAL A 70 7.06 -11.49 -11.51
N LEU A 71 7.96 -11.82 -10.58
CA LEU A 71 9.29 -12.36 -10.91
C LEU A 71 9.22 -13.69 -11.68
N GLN A 72 8.23 -14.53 -11.36
CA GLN A 72 8.03 -15.82 -12.00
C GLN A 72 7.25 -15.76 -13.33
N GLY A 73 6.81 -14.56 -13.74
CA GLY A 73 6.05 -14.38 -14.98
C GLY A 73 4.61 -14.94 -14.94
N ALA A 74 4.07 -15.26 -13.76
CA ALA A 74 2.68 -15.65 -13.63
C ALA A 74 1.73 -14.46 -13.85
N ALA A 75 2.21 -13.25 -13.57
CA ALA A 75 1.61 -11.96 -13.91
C ALA A 75 2.71 -11.03 -14.41
N ASP A 76 2.33 -10.07 -15.27
CA ASP A 76 3.26 -9.04 -15.74
C ASP A 76 3.40 -7.91 -14.73
N MET A 77 2.35 -7.65 -13.98
CA MET A 77 2.24 -6.62 -12.95
C MET A 77 1.53 -7.15 -11.71
N ALA A 78 1.83 -6.55 -10.57
CA ALA A 78 1.10 -6.75 -9.33
C ALA A 78 1.26 -5.54 -8.40
N TRP A 79 0.39 -5.45 -7.40
CA TRP A 79 0.57 -4.55 -6.27
C TRP A 79 0.71 -5.34 -4.97
N GLY A 80 1.32 -4.74 -3.99
CA GLY A 80 1.51 -5.36 -2.69
C GLY A 80 2.00 -4.39 -1.63
N LEU A 81 2.29 -4.95 -0.46
CA LEU A 81 2.79 -4.22 0.70
C LEU A 81 4.22 -4.67 1.00
N PRO A 82 5.18 -3.73 1.12
CA PRO A 82 6.52 -4.02 1.62
C PRO A 82 6.52 -4.81 2.93
N GLY A 83 5.59 -4.49 3.82
CA GLY A 83 5.45 -5.13 5.12
C GLY A 83 5.23 -6.64 5.09
N TYR A 84 4.67 -7.21 4.02
CA TYR A 84 4.49 -8.65 3.91
C TYR A 84 5.78 -9.43 3.67
N THR A 85 6.81 -8.76 3.16
CA THR A 85 8.15 -9.30 2.93
C THR A 85 9.20 -8.33 3.47
N SER A 86 9.05 -7.94 4.74
CA SER A 86 9.81 -6.88 5.41
C SER A 86 11.33 -7.00 5.27
N SER A 87 11.85 -8.22 5.22
CA SER A 87 13.29 -8.46 5.08
C SER A 87 13.86 -7.99 3.73
N GLN A 88 13.02 -7.88 2.69
CA GLN A 88 13.40 -7.37 1.38
C GLN A 88 13.38 -5.83 1.34
N PHE A 89 12.45 -5.21 2.06
CA PHE A 89 12.09 -3.80 1.92
C PHE A 89 12.45 -2.96 3.15
N GLY A 90 13.60 -3.24 3.78
CA GLY A 90 13.99 -2.59 5.02
C GLY A 90 13.98 -1.07 4.96
N LYS A 91 14.55 -0.47 3.91
CA LYS A 91 14.58 1.00 3.73
C LYS A 91 13.26 1.56 3.23
N THR A 92 12.55 0.83 2.36
CA THR A 92 11.23 1.25 1.88
C THR A 92 10.24 1.39 3.04
N MET A 93 10.30 0.50 4.01
CA MET A 93 9.44 0.52 5.20
C MET A 93 9.72 1.68 6.16
N ILE A 94 10.78 2.45 5.98
CA ILE A 94 11.00 3.71 6.73
C ILE A 94 9.82 4.66 6.51
N ALA A 95 9.19 4.65 5.33
CA ALA A 95 7.99 5.44 5.03
C ALA A 95 6.81 5.15 5.98
N GLU A 96 6.79 3.98 6.61
CA GLU A 96 5.73 3.54 7.52
C GLU A 96 5.90 4.01 8.96
N LEU A 97 7.11 4.47 9.33
CA LEU A 97 7.43 4.84 10.71
C LEU A 97 6.71 6.11 11.17
N PRO A 98 6.39 6.22 12.46
CA PRO A 98 5.85 7.44 13.04
C PRO A 98 6.70 8.67 12.72
N GLY A 99 6.10 9.69 12.07
CA GLY A 99 6.80 10.94 11.75
C GLY A 99 7.96 10.83 10.74
N ALA A 100 8.11 9.70 10.05
CA ALA A 100 9.09 9.57 8.97
C ALA A 100 8.74 10.47 7.79
N ILE A 101 7.47 10.55 7.46
CA ILE A 101 6.93 11.47 6.46
C ILE A 101 6.27 12.63 7.19
N PRO A 102 6.65 13.90 6.90
CA PRO A 102 5.99 15.08 7.45
C PRO A 102 4.48 15.07 7.19
N ALA A 103 3.70 15.60 8.12
CA ALA A 103 2.23 15.55 8.06
C ALA A 103 1.64 16.30 6.84
N ASP A 104 2.35 17.31 6.36
CA ASP A 104 2.00 18.15 5.21
C ASP A 104 2.54 17.63 3.88
N LYS A 105 3.26 16.50 3.89
CA LYS A 105 3.85 15.90 2.69
C LYS A 105 3.09 14.62 2.29
N PRO A 106 2.70 14.49 0.99
CA PRO A 106 2.17 13.25 0.46
C PRO A 106 3.19 12.10 0.58
N GLY A 107 2.70 10.92 0.93
CA GLY A 107 3.57 9.76 1.09
C GLY A 107 4.26 9.34 -0.20
N TYR A 108 3.54 9.42 -1.32
CA TYR A 108 4.12 9.10 -2.63
C TYR A 108 5.29 10.02 -3.00
N GLU A 109 5.22 11.32 -2.67
CA GLU A 109 6.33 12.24 -2.93
C GLU A 109 7.56 11.89 -2.10
N ALA A 110 7.36 11.55 -0.84
CA ALA A 110 8.43 11.13 0.05
C ALA A 110 9.11 9.83 -0.43
N MET A 111 8.32 8.85 -0.87
CA MET A 111 8.86 7.58 -1.37
C MET A 111 9.63 7.78 -2.68
N TRP A 112 9.11 8.55 -3.62
CA TRP A 112 9.81 8.84 -4.88
C TRP A 112 11.04 9.72 -4.68
N ALA A 113 11.05 10.63 -3.71
CA ALA A 113 12.25 11.41 -3.37
C ALA A 113 13.41 10.55 -2.87
N ALA A 114 13.11 9.39 -2.27
CA ALA A 114 14.11 8.45 -1.79
C ALA A 114 14.43 7.33 -2.80
N TYR A 115 13.62 7.16 -3.85
CA TYR A 115 13.63 5.94 -4.67
C TYR A 115 14.98 5.70 -5.34
N ASP A 116 15.44 6.62 -6.18
CA ASP A 116 16.59 6.38 -7.06
C ASP A 116 17.88 6.06 -6.29
N GLU A 117 18.15 6.79 -5.20
CA GLU A 117 19.40 6.66 -4.44
C GLU A 117 19.33 5.60 -3.33
N HIS A 118 18.13 5.33 -2.78
CA HIS A 118 18.02 4.57 -1.55
C HIS A 118 17.13 3.32 -1.63
N LEU A 119 16.09 3.29 -2.49
CA LEU A 119 15.10 2.23 -2.51
C LEU A 119 15.19 1.31 -3.73
N ALA A 120 15.76 1.76 -4.83
CA ALA A 120 15.74 1.02 -6.10
C ALA A 120 16.31 -0.41 -5.98
N ASN A 121 17.32 -0.62 -5.15
CA ASN A 121 17.93 -1.93 -4.93
C ASN A 121 17.03 -2.92 -4.18
N GLU A 122 15.94 -2.46 -3.57
CA GLU A 122 14.96 -3.31 -2.88
C GLU A 122 13.89 -3.87 -3.84
N PHE A 123 13.93 -3.48 -5.12
CA PHE A 123 13.02 -3.91 -6.18
C PHE A 123 13.70 -4.75 -7.27
N PRO A 124 14.49 -5.80 -6.93
CA PRO A 124 15.23 -6.57 -7.93
C PRO A 124 14.29 -7.26 -8.91
N GLY A 125 14.66 -7.24 -10.21
CA GLY A 125 13.91 -7.91 -11.28
C GLY A 125 12.56 -7.28 -11.62
N THR A 126 12.25 -6.13 -11.04
CA THR A 126 11.00 -5.42 -11.29
C THR A 126 11.24 -3.92 -11.52
N LYS A 127 10.31 -3.31 -12.24
CA LYS A 127 10.20 -1.86 -12.41
C LYS A 127 9.01 -1.38 -11.57
N PRO A 128 9.21 -0.56 -10.53
CA PRO A 128 8.11 0.09 -9.84
C PRO A 128 7.36 1.05 -10.75
N LEU A 129 6.05 0.92 -10.76
CA LEU A 129 5.13 1.78 -11.52
C LEU A 129 4.42 2.78 -10.62
N ALA A 130 4.22 2.44 -9.34
CA ALA A 130 3.69 3.34 -8.32
C ALA A 130 4.23 2.96 -6.93
N LEU A 131 4.49 3.97 -6.11
CA LEU A 131 4.86 3.88 -4.70
C LEU A 131 4.02 4.91 -3.95
N TRP A 132 3.28 4.48 -2.92
CA TRP A 132 2.41 5.39 -2.17
C TRP A 132 2.18 4.89 -0.75
N THR A 133 1.53 5.70 0.07
CA THR A 133 1.10 5.30 1.42
C THR A 133 -0.41 5.37 1.57
N ALA A 134 -0.93 4.63 2.52
CA ALA A 134 -2.28 4.85 3.01
C ALA A 134 -2.36 6.17 3.83
N GLU A 135 -3.57 6.52 4.22
CA GLU A 135 -3.83 7.49 5.29
C GLU A 135 -3.12 7.07 6.60
N PRO A 136 -2.93 7.98 7.57
CA PRO A 136 -2.36 7.65 8.87
C PRO A 136 -3.09 6.47 9.51
N ASN A 137 -2.31 5.57 10.13
CA ASN A 137 -2.86 4.41 10.82
C ASN A 137 -3.77 4.81 11.97
N ALA A 138 -4.84 4.05 12.14
CA ALA A 138 -5.75 4.07 13.27
C ALA A 138 -5.62 2.78 14.08
N LEU A 139 -6.11 2.80 15.30
CA LEU A 139 -6.44 1.59 16.06
C LEU A 139 -7.90 1.25 15.76
N ILE A 140 -8.11 0.12 15.13
CA ILE A 140 -9.45 -0.40 14.80
C ILE A 140 -9.64 -1.65 15.65
N MET A 141 -10.53 -1.57 16.65
CA MET A 141 -10.70 -2.57 17.69
C MET A 141 -12.05 -3.25 17.58
N LYS A 142 -12.08 -4.52 17.93
CA LYS A 142 -13.33 -5.28 17.94
C LYS A 142 -14.31 -4.71 18.97
N ASP A 143 -13.94 -4.70 20.25
CA ASP A 143 -14.85 -4.38 21.35
C ASP A 143 -14.27 -3.36 22.33
N LYS A 144 -13.01 -2.94 22.17
CA LYS A 144 -12.30 -2.13 23.15
C LYS A 144 -11.96 -0.74 22.66
N VAL A 145 -12.41 0.26 23.38
CA VAL A 145 -12.01 1.65 23.16
C VAL A 145 -10.61 1.88 23.70
N VAL A 146 -9.72 2.44 22.90
CA VAL A 146 -8.34 2.76 23.24
C VAL A 146 -8.16 4.28 23.26
N ARG A 147 -7.71 4.83 24.39
CA ARG A 147 -7.37 6.26 24.55
C ARG A 147 -5.93 6.48 25.00
N THR A 148 -5.29 5.45 25.53
CA THR A 148 -3.93 5.51 26.03
C THR A 148 -3.16 4.24 25.65
N PRO A 149 -1.82 4.26 25.61
CA PRO A 149 -1.02 3.04 25.43
C PRO A 149 -1.34 1.94 26.44
N ALA A 150 -1.69 2.32 27.68
CA ALA A 150 -2.05 1.35 28.73
C ALA A 150 -3.26 0.49 28.37
N ASP A 151 -4.17 1.00 27.56
CA ASP A 151 -5.36 0.26 27.10
C ASP A 151 -5.00 -0.88 26.15
N LEU A 152 -3.82 -0.82 25.51
CA LEU A 152 -3.32 -1.85 24.59
C LEU A 152 -2.57 -2.98 25.27
N LYS A 153 -2.25 -2.83 26.56
CA LYS A 153 -1.41 -3.79 27.26
C LYS A 153 -1.97 -5.21 27.20
N GLY A 154 -1.18 -6.12 26.62
CA GLY A 154 -1.50 -7.54 26.50
C GLY A 154 -2.53 -7.87 25.42
N LEU A 155 -3.05 -6.88 24.67
CA LEU A 155 -3.94 -7.12 23.54
C LEU A 155 -3.16 -7.64 22.33
N LYS A 156 -3.79 -8.53 21.59
CA LYS A 156 -3.27 -9.05 20.32
C LYS A 156 -3.66 -8.10 19.19
N ILE A 157 -2.71 -7.35 18.70
CA ILE A 157 -2.92 -6.34 17.66
C ILE A 157 -2.32 -6.82 16.34
N ARG A 158 -3.17 -6.96 15.33
CA ARG A 158 -2.69 -7.29 13.99
C ARG A 158 -1.88 -6.14 13.39
N VAL A 159 -0.79 -6.49 12.76
CA VAL A 159 0.08 -5.59 12.02
C VAL A 159 0.42 -6.18 10.65
N ALA A 160 0.74 -5.33 9.66
CA ALA A 160 1.10 -5.78 8.33
C ALA A 160 2.57 -6.18 8.22
N GLY A 161 3.47 -5.52 8.96
CA GLY A 161 4.90 -5.70 8.81
C GLY A 161 5.70 -5.34 10.06
N ALA A 162 7.03 -5.34 9.92
CA ALA A 162 7.98 -5.18 11.02
C ALA A 162 7.86 -3.80 11.72
N THR A 163 7.73 -2.71 10.98
CA THR A 163 7.61 -1.34 11.52
C THR A 163 6.41 -1.20 12.45
N ALA A 164 5.24 -1.66 11.99
CA ALA A 164 4.04 -1.64 12.82
C ALA A 164 4.12 -2.62 14.00
N ALA A 165 4.91 -3.71 13.89
CA ALA A 165 5.18 -4.62 15.01
C ALA A 165 6.00 -3.95 16.10
N GLU A 166 7.02 -3.17 15.73
CA GLU A 166 7.79 -2.36 16.69
C GLU A 166 6.91 -1.33 17.39
N VAL A 167 6.05 -0.64 16.63
CA VAL A 167 5.07 0.32 17.20
C VAL A 167 4.13 -0.38 18.18
N ALA A 168 3.53 -1.50 17.81
CA ALA A 168 2.62 -2.24 18.69
C ALA A 168 3.32 -2.73 19.98
N THR A 169 4.55 -3.22 19.85
CA THR A 169 5.37 -3.68 20.98
C THR A 169 5.69 -2.53 21.94
N ALA A 170 6.11 -1.38 21.41
CA ALA A 170 6.41 -0.20 22.22
C ALA A 170 5.18 0.33 22.98
N LEU A 171 3.99 0.14 22.42
CA LEU A 171 2.71 0.47 23.06
C LEU A 171 2.24 -0.59 24.08
N GLY A 172 2.99 -1.68 24.27
CA GLY A 172 2.66 -2.76 25.21
C GLY A 172 1.68 -3.80 24.68
N ALA A 173 1.34 -3.77 23.40
CA ALA A 173 0.53 -4.79 22.73
C ALA A 173 1.39 -6.00 22.33
N THR A 174 0.71 -7.10 22.00
CA THR A 174 1.31 -8.27 21.37
C THR A 174 1.05 -8.20 19.86
N PRO A 175 2.05 -7.91 19.02
CA PRO A 175 1.86 -7.85 17.58
C PRO A 175 1.59 -9.23 16.99
N VAL A 176 0.63 -9.31 16.08
CA VAL A 176 0.31 -10.51 15.30
C VAL A 176 0.44 -10.15 13.82
N GLN A 177 1.51 -10.57 13.18
CA GLN A 177 1.69 -10.36 11.75
C GLN A 177 0.81 -11.32 10.97
N MET A 178 -0.05 -10.77 10.12
CA MET A 178 -0.85 -11.55 9.20
C MET A 178 -1.29 -10.73 7.98
N PRO A 179 -1.50 -11.36 6.82
CA PRO A 179 -2.03 -10.67 5.65
C PRO A 179 -3.48 -10.20 5.88
N ILE A 180 -3.85 -9.10 5.21
CA ILE A 180 -5.17 -8.47 5.38
C ILE A 180 -6.34 -9.42 5.07
N SER A 181 -6.14 -10.38 4.16
CA SER A 181 -7.14 -11.39 3.79
C SER A 181 -7.61 -12.29 4.95
N GLN A 182 -6.85 -12.34 6.05
CA GLN A 182 -7.17 -13.14 7.24
C GLN A 182 -7.81 -12.31 8.35
N VAL A 183 -7.74 -10.98 8.26
CA VAL A 183 -8.05 -10.06 9.37
C VAL A 183 -9.53 -10.07 9.74
N TYR A 184 -10.43 -10.07 8.76
CA TYR A 184 -11.87 -10.13 9.02
C TYR A 184 -12.24 -11.32 9.92
N ASN A 185 -11.83 -12.52 9.54
CA ASN A 185 -12.09 -13.73 10.31
C ASN A 185 -11.38 -13.73 11.67
N ALA A 186 -10.17 -13.18 11.73
CA ALA A 186 -9.40 -13.11 12.96
C ALA A 186 -10.06 -12.17 14.00
N LEU A 187 -10.61 -11.03 13.57
CA LEU A 187 -11.41 -10.13 14.40
C LEU A 187 -12.73 -10.80 14.81
N GLN A 188 -13.46 -11.36 13.84
CA GLN A 188 -14.75 -11.99 14.08
C GLN A 188 -14.66 -13.09 15.14
N THR A 189 -13.64 -13.94 15.06
CA THR A 189 -13.44 -15.06 15.99
C THR A 189 -12.72 -14.66 17.29
N GLY A 190 -12.22 -13.43 17.41
CA GLY A 190 -11.45 -12.99 18.58
C GLY A 190 -10.04 -13.58 18.66
N LEU A 191 -9.47 -14.03 17.52
CA LEU A 191 -8.07 -14.43 17.44
C LEU A 191 -7.14 -13.22 17.66
N ILE A 192 -7.57 -12.05 17.21
CA ILE A 192 -6.96 -10.74 17.48
C ILE A 192 -8.02 -9.82 18.09
N ASP A 193 -7.55 -8.84 18.89
CA ASP A 193 -8.41 -7.87 19.57
C ASP A 193 -8.60 -6.59 18.74
N GLY A 194 -7.68 -6.32 17.79
CA GLY A 194 -7.73 -5.15 16.94
C GLY A 194 -6.60 -5.15 15.92
N VAL A 195 -6.52 -4.04 15.16
CA VAL A 195 -5.51 -3.85 14.12
C VAL A 195 -4.94 -2.43 14.16
N ILE A 196 -3.65 -2.28 13.78
CA ILE A 196 -3.03 -1.02 13.42
C ILE A 196 -2.94 -0.97 11.90
N THR A 197 -3.69 -0.08 11.26
CA THR A 197 -3.74 0.10 9.80
C THR A 197 -4.51 1.37 9.43
N GLY A 198 -4.47 1.78 8.17
CA GLY A 198 -5.35 2.82 7.65
C GLY A 198 -6.83 2.41 7.74
N HIS A 199 -7.71 3.36 8.01
CA HIS A 199 -9.12 3.08 8.22
C HIS A 199 -9.95 2.91 6.92
N SER A 200 -9.34 3.08 5.75
CA SER A 200 -9.90 2.66 4.46
C SER A 200 -10.31 1.18 4.42
N VAL A 201 -9.65 0.34 5.23
CA VAL A 201 -9.98 -1.09 5.37
C VAL A 201 -11.39 -1.37 5.89
N LEU A 202 -12.01 -0.40 6.58
CA LEU A 202 -13.40 -0.52 7.02
C LEU A 202 -14.31 -0.82 5.83
N LYS A 203 -14.12 -0.10 4.70
CA LYS A 203 -14.86 -0.32 3.46
C LYS A 203 -14.24 -1.43 2.60
N ASP A 204 -12.94 -1.31 2.29
CA ASP A 204 -12.28 -2.15 1.29
C ASP A 204 -12.18 -3.63 1.72
N PHE A 205 -12.16 -3.90 3.02
CA PHE A 205 -12.13 -5.25 3.60
C PHE A 205 -13.28 -5.52 4.58
N LYS A 206 -14.29 -4.65 4.60
CA LYS A 206 -15.51 -4.78 5.42
C LYS A 206 -15.23 -4.95 6.90
N LEU A 207 -14.17 -4.32 7.41
CA LEU A 207 -13.86 -4.43 8.83
C LEU A 207 -14.85 -3.67 9.72
N ASP A 208 -15.68 -2.78 9.15
CA ASP A 208 -16.84 -2.16 9.79
C ASP A 208 -17.91 -3.18 10.27
N GLU A 209 -17.93 -4.40 9.70
CA GLU A 209 -18.85 -5.46 10.14
C GLU A 209 -18.35 -6.20 11.40
N VAL A 210 -17.07 -6.07 11.77
CA VAL A 210 -16.41 -6.90 12.82
C VAL A 210 -15.60 -6.10 13.83
N ALA A 211 -15.60 -4.76 13.71
CA ALA A 211 -14.92 -3.82 14.61
C ALA A 211 -15.81 -2.61 14.83
N ASP A 212 -15.96 -2.18 16.08
CA ASP A 212 -16.87 -1.11 16.50
C ASP A 212 -16.21 0.04 17.28
N ALA A 213 -14.90 -0.05 17.54
CA ALA A 213 -14.15 1.01 18.20
C ALA A 213 -12.95 1.44 17.37
N ILE A 214 -12.91 2.73 16.99
CA ILE A 214 -11.89 3.29 16.10
C ILE A 214 -11.25 4.50 16.79
N THR A 215 -9.92 4.43 17.01
CA THR A 215 -9.16 5.53 17.59
C THR A 215 -8.25 6.15 16.54
N LEU A 216 -8.40 7.45 16.34
CA LEU A 216 -7.67 8.28 15.39
C LEU A 216 -6.74 9.26 16.12
N GLY A 217 -5.71 9.73 15.43
CA GLY A 217 -4.82 10.80 15.93
C GLY A 217 -3.60 10.31 16.72
N ALA A 218 -3.49 9.01 17.04
CA ALA A 218 -2.24 8.47 17.55
C ALA A 218 -1.17 8.42 16.43
N PRO A 219 0.11 8.76 16.74
CA PRO A 219 1.19 8.75 15.75
C PRO A 219 1.69 7.32 15.47
N LEU A 220 0.89 6.52 14.76
CA LEU A 220 1.12 5.10 14.53
C LEU A 220 1.80 4.80 13.18
N GLY A 221 2.26 5.82 12.47
CA GLY A 221 2.80 5.68 11.12
C GLY A 221 1.72 5.45 10.05
N ARG A 222 2.12 4.83 8.97
CA ARG A 222 1.26 4.55 7.80
C ARG A 222 1.53 3.14 7.28
N VAL A 223 0.76 2.70 6.29
CA VAL A 223 1.07 1.51 5.49
C VAL A 223 1.58 1.98 4.14
N SER A 224 2.65 1.37 3.64
CA SER A 224 3.19 1.64 2.31
C SER A 224 2.81 0.55 1.31
N PHE A 225 2.76 0.95 0.04
CA PHE A 225 2.37 0.08 -1.08
C PHE A 225 3.29 0.27 -2.27
N TYR A 226 3.37 -0.76 -3.10
CA TYR A 226 3.99 -0.71 -4.41
C TYR A 226 3.07 -1.29 -5.49
N THR A 227 3.22 -0.79 -6.71
CA THR A 227 2.85 -1.49 -7.94
C THR A 227 4.11 -1.72 -8.72
N VAL A 228 4.37 -2.97 -9.09
CA VAL A 228 5.57 -3.38 -9.85
C VAL A 228 5.20 -4.12 -11.13
N MET A 229 6.09 -4.01 -12.11
CA MET A 229 6.06 -4.76 -13.36
C MET A 229 7.31 -5.61 -13.48
N ASN A 230 7.21 -6.78 -14.10
CA ASN A 230 8.37 -7.60 -14.47
C ASN A 230 9.31 -6.80 -15.36
N GLN A 231 10.59 -6.75 -14.99
CA GLN A 231 11.60 -5.95 -15.69
C GLN A 231 11.83 -6.42 -17.14
N GLU A 232 11.90 -7.74 -17.35
CA GLU A 232 12.11 -8.32 -18.69
C GLU A 232 10.92 -8.02 -19.61
N VAL A 233 9.68 -8.19 -19.10
CA VAL A 233 8.47 -7.86 -19.85
C VAL A 233 8.46 -6.36 -20.24
N TYR A 234 8.87 -5.47 -19.33
CA TYR A 234 9.01 -4.05 -19.64
C TYR A 234 10.07 -3.81 -20.73
N GLU A 235 11.22 -4.45 -20.63
CA GLU A 235 12.33 -4.29 -21.58
C GLU A 235 11.98 -4.78 -22.99
N ASP A 236 11.14 -5.78 -23.11
CA ASP A 236 10.68 -6.34 -24.39
C ASP A 236 9.60 -5.50 -25.07
N LEU A 237 8.96 -4.55 -24.36
CA LEU A 237 7.96 -3.68 -24.97
C LEU A 237 8.56 -2.80 -26.08
N PRO A 238 7.83 -2.58 -27.19
CA PRO A 238 8.20 -1.59 -28.19
C PRO A 238 8.39 -0.19 -27.59
N ALA A 239 9.29 0.60 -28.14
CA ALA A 239 9.65 1.92 -27.60
C ALA A 239 8.43 2.84 -27.35
N GLY A 240 7.44 2.84 -28.25
CA GLY A 240 6.22 3.62 -28.08
C GLY A 240 5.34 3.15 -26.92
N GLN A 241 5.31 1.83 -26.66
CA GLN A 241 4.57 1.27 -25.52
C GLN A 241 5.30 1.52 -24.19
N LYS A 242 6.64 1.44 -24.17
CA LYS A 242 7.46 1.87 -23.01
C LYS A 242 7.20 3.33 -22.65
N ALA A 243 7.26 4.22 -23.65
CA ALA A 243 7.02 5.64 -23.42
C ALA A 243 5.59 5.93 -22.90
N ALA A 244 4.58 5.19 -23.39
CA ALA A 244 3.23 5.31 -22.89
C ALA A 244 3.09 4.85 -21.43
N LEU A 245 3.73 3.73 -21.10
CA LEU A 245 3.75 3.17 -19.74
C LEU A 245 4.51 4.09 -18.77
N ASP A 246 5.68 4.59 -19.15
CA ASP A 246 6.46 5.52 -18.33
C ASP A 246 5.70 6.81 -18.04
N ALA A 247 4.98 7.33 -19.05
CA ALA A 247 4.18 8.54 -18.89
C ALA A 247 2.89 8.32 -18.06
N ALA A 248 2.44 7.07 -17.91
CA ALA A 248 1.24 6.69 -17.16
C ALA A 248 1.55 6.21 -15.73
N SER A 249 2.82 6.04 -15.38
CA SER A 249 3.29 5.51 -14.11
C SER A 249 4.04 6.55 -13.26
N GLY A 250 4.78 6.11 -12.26
CA GLY A 250 5.57 6.99 -11.40
C GLY A 250 4.72 7.82 -10.43
N ALA A 251 5.11 9.05 -10.21
CA ALA A 251 4.46 9.95 -9.25
C ALA A 251 2.97 10.20 -9.57
N ALA A 252 2.60 10.29 -10.86
CA ALA A 252 1.22 10.53 -11.25
C ALA A 252 0.28 9.37 -10.88
N LEU A 253 0.68 8.13 -11.14
CA LEU A 253 -0.08 6.95 -10.77
C LEU A 253 -0.11 6.78 -9.24
N SER A 254 1.00 7.04 -8.58
CA SER A 254 1.12 6.99 -7.12
C SER A 254 0.18 7.99 -6.45
N LYS A 255 0.09 9.21 -6.99
CA LYS A 255 -0.86 10.23 -6.53
C LYS A 255 -2.30 9.79 -6.69
N SER A 256 -2.65 9.21 -7.85
CA SER A 256 -4.00 8.67 -8.09
C SER A 256 -4.37 7.60 -7.05
N ALA A 257 -3.43 6.73 -6.72
CA ALA A 257 -3.61 5.72 -5.68
C ALA A 257 -3.82 6.37 -4.30
N GLU A 258 -2.89 7.21 -3.85
CA GLU A 258 -2.92 7.82 -2.53
C GLU A 258 -4.17 8.68 -2.31
N ASP A 259 -4.52 9.53 -3.28
CA ASP A 259 -5.74 10.35 -3.23
C ASP A 259 -7.00 9.48 -3.09
N ALA A 260 -7.09 8.38 -3.82
CA ALA A 260 -8.24 7.49 -3.76
C ALA A 260 -8.32 6.75 -2.40
N TRP A 261 -7.18 6.37 -1.80
CA TRP A 261 -7.14 5.82 -0.44
C TRP A 261 -7.68 6.82 0.57
N LEU A 262 -7.24 8.09 0.51
CA LEU A 262 -7.75 9.16 1.38
C LEU A 262 -9.25 9.37 1.22
N VAL A 263 -9.76 9.39 -0.03
CA VAL A 263 -11.20 9.50 -0.29
C VAL A 263 -11.96 8.32 0.29
N THR A 264 -11.47 7.10 0.08
CA THR A 264 -12.08 5.88 0.64
C THR A 264 -12.08 5.88 2.16
N ALA A 265 -10.96 6.26 2.78
CA ALA A 265 -10.81 6.35 4.22
C ALA A 265 -11.80 7.36 4.83
N ASN A 266 -11.88 8.56 4.27
CA ASN A 266 -12.81 9.57 4.74
C ASN A 266 -14.27 9.12 4.61
N ALA A 267 -14.65 8.53 3.48
CA ALA A 267 -16.00 8.01 3.28
C ALA A 267 -16.34 6.86 4.26
N ALA A 268 -15.40 5.95 4.50
CA ALA A 268 -15.55 4.86 5.44
C ALA A 268 -15.71 5.37 6.89
N LEU A 269 -14.93 6.37 7.28
CA LEU A 269 -15.02 6.99 8.59
C LEU A 269 -16.36 7.70 8.80
N GLU A 270 -16.84 8.45 7.81
CA GLU A 270 -18.16 9.10 7.90
C GLU A 270 -19.30 8.06 7.99
N THR A 271 -19.20 6.95 7.29
CA THR A 271 -20.14 5.83 7.43
C THR A 271 -20.09 5.25 8.86
N ALA A 272 -18.88 5.02 9.38
CA ALA A 272 -18.71 4.49 10.73
C ALA A 272 -19.24 5.45 11.82
N LYS A 273 -19.05 6.77 11.65
CA LYS A 273 -19.63 7.80 12.55
C LYS A 273 -21.16 7.82 12.54
N GLY A 274 -21.77 7.43 11.43
CA GLY A 274 -23.24 7.34 11.30
C GLY A 274 -23.86 6.12 11.96
N ASP A 275 -23.07 5.12 12.31
CA ASP A 275 -23.56 3.93 13.03
C ASP A 275 -23.44 4.11 14.55
N SER A 276 -24.57 4.08 15.25
CA SER A 276 -24.62 4.23 16.70
C SER A 276 -23.97 3.09 17.50
N ASN A 277 -23.66 1.99 16.87
CA ASN A 277 -22.92 0.88 17.50
C ASN A 277 -21.41 1.17 17.55
N ASN A 278 -20.93 2.10 16.75
CA ASN A 278 -19.51 2.44 16.70
C ASN A 278 -19.13 3.50 17.73
N THR A 279 -17.94 3.35 18.30
CA THR A 279 -17.29 4.35 19.13
C THR A 279 -16.09 4.93 18.38
N ILE A 280 -16.21 6.17 17.94
CA ILE A 280 -15.09 6.88 17.27
C ILE A 280 -14.41 7.79 18.29
N VAL A 281 -13.11 7.60 18.47
CA VAL A 281 -12.25 8.41 19.33
C VAL A 281 -11.31 9.22 18.46
N GLU A 282 -11.41 10.53 18.52
CA GLU A 282 -10.40 11.44 17.99
C GLU A 282 -9.57 11.95 19.17
N LEU A 283 -8.30 11.53 19.22
CA LEU A 283 -7.42 11.94 20.32
C LEU A 283 -7.10 13.41 20.24
N SER A 284 -7.17 14.10 21.39
CA SER A 284 -6.62 15.44 21.54
C SER A 284 -5.09 15.42 21.38
N ALA A 285 -4.49 16.57 21.14
CA ALA A 285 -3.03 16.72 21.06
C ALA A 285 -2.33 16.19 22.32
N THR A 286 -2.93 16.37 23.50
CA THR A 286 -2.38 15.86 24.77
C THR A 286 -2.44 14.34 24.85
N GLU A 287 -3.55 13.72 24.43
CA GLU A 287 -3.68 12.27 24.37
C GLU A 287 -2.72 11.66 23.35
N ALA A 288 -2.61 12.27 22.16
CA ALA A 288 -1.66 11.84 21.12
C ALA A 288 -0.19 11.92 21.60
N ALA A 289 0.16 12.94 22.40
CA ALA A 289 1.49 13.10 22.96
C ALA A 289 1.88 11.91 23.87
N VAL A 290 0.93 11.33 24.60
CA VAL A 290 1.20 10.14 25.45
C VAL A 290 1.61 8.95 24.59
N PHE A 291 1.01 8.78 23.41
CA PHE A 291 1.43 7.75 22.44
C PHE A 291 2.82 8.09 21.86
N ALA A 292 3.06 9.35 21.51
CA ALA A 292 4.35 9.79 20.99
C ALA A 292 5.48 9.52 21.99
N ASP A 293 5.25 9.79 23.27
CA ASP A 293 6.21 9.52 24.34
C ASP A 293 6.53 8.01 24.48
N ALA A 294 5.51 7.15 24.36
CA ALA A 294 5.70 5.71 24.37
C ALA A 294 6.45 5.17 23.15
N LEU A 295 6.44 5.91 22.05
CA LEU A 295 7.09 5.55 20.78
C LEU A 295 8.49 6.17 20.61
N GLN A 296 8.99 6.88 21.63
CA GLN A 296 10.34 7.42 21.59
C GLN A 296 11.39 6.33 21.34
N GLY A 297 12.28 6.59 20.38
CA GLY A 297 13.35 5.66 20.01
C GLY A 297 12.95 4.55 19.01
N VAL A 298 11.65 4.32 18.75
CA VAL A 298 11.22 3.32 17.76
C VAL A 298 11.76 3.65 16.37
N VAL A 299 11.66 4.92 15.97
CA VAL A 299 12.12 5.38 14.66
C VAL A 299 13.64 5.22 14.53
N ASP A 300 14.39 5.73 15.50
CA ASP A 300 15.85 5.67 15.47
C ASP A 300 16.35 4.22 15.48
N THR A 301 15.77 3.38 16.34
CA THR A 301 16.13 1.96 16.42
C THR A 301 15.91 1.25 15.09
N TYR A 302 14.76 1.47 14.44
CA TYR A 302 14.48 0.85 13.15
C TYR A 302 15.41 1.39 12.06
N VAL A 303 15.56 2.70 11.96
CA VAL A 303 16.40 3.36 10.96
C VAL A 303 17.86 2.91 11.08
N ASP A 304 18.39 2.79 12.28
CA ASP A 304 19.74 2.27 12.53
C ASP A 304 19.87 0.80 12.11
N SER A 305 18.85 -0.01 12.37
CA SER A 305 18.86 -1.45 12.02
C SER A 305 18.96 -1.75 10.52
N VAL A 306 18.56 -0.79 9.67
CA VAL A 306 18.56 -0.92 8.21
C VAL A 306 19.54 0.02 7.51
N ASP A 307 20.42 0.70 8.27
CA ASP A 307 21.32 1.76 7.75
C ASP A 307 20.53 2.79 6.90
N GLY A 308 19.43 3.28 7.47
CA GLY A 308 18.39 4.03 6.77
C GLY A 308 18.41 5.54 6.98
N ALA A 309 19.42 6.11 7.69
CA ALA A 309 19.46 7.54 8.04
C ALA A 309 19.36 8.46 6.81
N ALA A 310 20.09 8.15 5.73
CA ALA A 310 20.04 8.91 4.48
C ALA A 310 18.67 8.79 3.78
N THR A 311 18.06 7.61 3.83
CA THR A 311 16.71 7.35 3.30
C THR A 311 15.66 8.19 4.03
N LEU A 312 15.70 8.20 5.36
CA LEU A 312 14.79 9.02 6.19
C LEU A 312 14.94 10.50 5.87
N MET A 313 16.18 10.98 5.72
CA MET A 313 16.43 12.38 5.33
C MET A 313 15.89 12.70 3.94
N ALA A 314 16.00 11.78 2.97
CA ALA A 314 15.45 11.96 1.63
C ALA A 314 13.92 12.03 1.64
N MET A 315 13.26 11.18 2.44
CA MET A 315 11.80 11.19 2.58
C MET A 315 11.25 12.46 3.25
N ARG A 316 12.06 13.12 4.09
CA ARG A 316 11.68 14.35 4.81
C ARG A 316 11.89 15.64 4.02
N LYS A 317 12.71 15.61 2.97
CA LYS A 317 12.96 16.77 2.08
C LYS A 317 11.75 17.07 1.21
#